data_0d114d276b100640e1cedc198c317c18
#
_entry.id   0d114d276b100640e1cedc198c317c18
#
_cell.length_a   1.000
_cell.length_b   1.000
_cell.length_c   1.000
_cell.angle_alpha   90.00
_cell.angle_beta   90.00
_cell.angle_gamma   90.00
#
_symmetry.space_group_name_H-M   'P 1'
#
loop_
_entity.id
_entity.type
_entity.pdbx_description
1 polymer ?
#
loop_
_entity_poly.entity_id
_entity_poly.type
_entity_poly.pdbx_seq_one_letter_code
_entity_poly.pdbx_strand_id
1 'polypeptide(L)'
;MSRPIIAMPARFSASASALRYGADVMARALMDAVWAAGGEPVVIHPVAPIAEPMTAGGDDGTERGAPDALVDPTRGFAGIPDAFVDQVAERVAFADGILLPGGGDISPVWTGEAMHDTHYDVDVEQDAFDFALARVIVGRAVPALAICRGMQLLNVALGGTLHFDMDDELGVSAHRHRVEDVELDPSSRLAQVLGGPTVKASCYHHQCLRDVAPGWRVVARADDGTTEAVELDPTTDAVAASTSASERESGLAGAGASIVAVQWHPEDTFDTDGQQLRLFSDLVERARHA
;
A
#
# COMPACT_ATOMS: atom_id res chain seq x y z
N MET A 1 -6.77 -18.30 22.11
CA MET A 1 -6.61 -18.26 20.64
C MET A 1 -5.27 -17.58 20.36
N SER A 2 -4.51 -18.02 19.36
CA SER A 2 -3.30 -17.33 18.90
C SER A 2 -3.67 -15.95 18.34
N ARG A 3 -2.73 -14.99 18.40
CA ARG A 3 -2.89 -13.72 17.73
C ARG A 3 -2.80 -13.92 16.21
N PRO A 4 -3.67 -13.31 15.38
CA PRO A 4 -3.47 -13.31 13.95
C PRO A 4 -2.16 -12.60 13.59
N ILE A 5 -1.45 -13.15 12.62
CA ILE A 5 -0.18 -12.58 12.15
C ILE A 5 -0.47 -11.53 11.09
N ILE A 6 -0.02 -10.30 11.35
CA ILE A 6 -0.15 -9.18 10.42
C ILE A 6 1.22 -8.88 9.81
N ALA A 7 1.37 -9.20 8.54
CA ALA A 7 2.59 -8.91 7.80
C ALA A 7 2.64 -7.43 7.40
N MET A 8 3.83 -6.83 7.57
CA MET A 8 4.07 -5.41 7.34
C MET A 8 5.39 -5.25 6.57
N PRO A 9 5.38 -4.85 5.29
CA PRO A 9 6.64 -4.59 4.58
C PRO A 9 7.35 -3.40 5.22
N ALA A 10 8.64 -3.56 5.50
CA ALA A 10 9.49 -2.49 6.02
C ALA A 10 9.58 -1.34 5.02
N ARG A 11 10.07 -0.21 5.45
CA ARG A 11 10.29 0.99 4.62
C ARG A 11 11.76 1.30 4.53
N PHE A 12 12.21 1.58 3.32
CA PHE A 12 13.56 2.08 3.10
C PHE A 12 13.76 3.42 3.83
N SER A 13 14.94 3.57 4.40
CA SER A 13 15.45 4.83 4.93
C SER A 13 16.91 4.99 4.53
N ALA A 14 17.20 6.04 3.80
CA ALA A 14 18.56 6.36 3.35
C ALA A 14 19.51 6.60 4.52
N SER A 15 18.97 6.99 5.70
CA SER A 15 19.77 7.20 6.91
C SER A 15 19.01 6.80 8.17
N ALA A 16 19.61 5.96 8.98
CA ALA A 16 19.16 5.71 10.35
C ALA A 16 20.27 6.14 11.31
N SER A 17 19.95 6.99 12.27
CA SER A 17 20.94 7.68 13.14
C SER A 17 21.90 6.74 13.89
N ALA A 18 21.49 5.50 14.13
CA ALA A 18 22.30 4.48 14.82
C ALA A 18 23.07 3.56 13.86
N LEU A 19 22.89 3.69 12.55
CA LEU A 19 23.45 2.81 11.53
C LEU A 19 24.37 3.59 10.58
N ARG A 20 25.32 2.87 9.97
CA ARG A 20 26.30 3.47 9.03
C ARG A 20 25.79 3.48 7.58
N TYR A 21 24.72 2.78 7.30
CA TYR A 21 24.16 2.54 5.97
C TYR A 21 22.65 2.80 5.99
N GLY A 22 22.02 2.78 4.84
CA GLY A 22 20.58 2.71 4.72
C GLY A 22 20.01 1.52 5.51
N ALA A 23 18.76 1.61 5.89
CA ALA A 23 18.10 0.60 6.69
C ALA A 23 16.66 0.37 6.22
N ASP A 24 16.19 -0.84 6.41
CA ASP A 24 14.75 -1.10 6.40
C ASP A 24 14.22 -0.84 7.81
N VAL A 25 13.22 0.03 7.89
CA VAL A 25 12.66 0.48 9.15
C VAL A 25 11.15 0.25 9.20
N MET A 26 10.61 0.14 10.41
CA MET A 26 9.17 0.12 10.66
C MET A 26 8.86 1.07 11.81
N ALA A 27 7.86 1.93 11.62
CA ALA A 27 7.40 2.82 12.66
C ALA A 27 6.90 2.00 13.85
N ARG A 28 7.46 2.27 15.03
CA ARG A 28 7.10 1.55 16.25
C ARG A 28 5.60 1.69 16.56
N ALA A 29 5.03 2.88 16.34
CA ALA A 29 3.62 3.16 16.56
C ALA A 29 2.71 2.21 15.75
N LEU A 30 3.07 1.85 14.51
CA LEU A 30 2.32 0.85 13.73
C LEU A 30 2.34 -0.53 14.37
N MET A 31 3.51 -0.99 14.82
CA MET A 31 3.64 -2.28 15.51
C MET A 31 2.86 -2.29 16.82
N ASP A 32 2.96 -1.21 17.59
CA ASP A 32 2.24 -1.05 18.86
C ASP A 32 0.71 -1.00 18.64
N ALA A 33 0.23 -0.36 17.57
CA ALA A 33 -1.19 -0.32 17.21
C ALA A 33 -1.73 -1.72 16.84
N VAL A 34 -1.02 -2.47 15.99
CA VAL A 34 -1.38 -3.86 15.65
C VAL A 34 -1.38 -4.74 16.90
N TRP A 35 -0.36 -4.59 17.77
CA TRP A 35 -0.30 -5.33 19.04
C TRP A 35 -1.44 -4.99 19.97
N ALA A 36 -1.78 -3.70 20.13
CA ALA A 36 -2.91 -3.22 20.94
C ALA A 36 -4.25 -3.74 20.43
N ALA A 37 -4.39 -3.86 19.11
CA ALA A 37 -5.57 -4.44 18.46
C ALA A 37 -5.67 -5.98 18.62
N GLY A 38 -4.65 -6.64 19.15
CA GLY A 38 -4.64 -8.09 19.38
C GLY A 38 -4.05 -8.92 18.24
N GLY A 39 -3.38 -8.28 17.27
CA GLY A 39 -2.59 -8.93 16.22
C GLY A 39 -1.13 -9.17 16.65
N GLU A 40 -0.41 -9.97 15.88
CA GLU A 40 1.05 -10.16 15.99
C GLU A 40 1.72 -9.46 14.79
N PRO A 41 2.39 -8.30 14.97
CA PRO A 41 3.05 -7.59 13.88
C PRO A 41 4.35 -8.31 13.48
N VAL A 42 4.48 -8.63 12.18
CA VAL A 42 5.69 -9.23 11.61
C VAL A 42 6.19 -8.37 10.46
N VAL A 43 7.41 -7.83 10.62
CA VAL A 43 8.04 -6.97 9.60
C VAL A 43 8.74 -7.83 8.55
N ILE A 44 8.53 -7.51 7.26
CA ILE A 44 9.10 -8.21 6.11
C ILE A 44 10.06 -7.28 5.39
N HIS A 45 11.25 -7.80 5.04
CA HIS A 45 12.20 -7.12 4.16
C HIS A 45 11.68 -7.08 2.73
N PRO A 46 11.48 -5.89 2.10
CA PRO A 46 10.88 -5.73 0.78
C PRO A 46 11.93 -5.85 -0.34
N VAL A 47 12.43 -7.04 -0.59
CA VAL A 47 13.43 -7.29 -1.62
C VAL A 47 12.80 -7.73 -2.94
N ALA A 48 13.29 -7.19 -4.06
CA ALA A 48 12.89 -7.57 -5.41
C ALA A 48 14.10 -7.75 -6.34
N PRO A 49 14.08 -8.71 -7.25
CA PRO A 49 15.12 -8.91 -8.26
C PRO A 49 14.93 -7.91 -9.42
N ILE A 50 15.51 -6.72 -9.30
CA ILE A 50 15.43 -5.68 -10.33
C ILE A 50 16.37 -6.01 -11.50
N ALA A 51 15.88 -5.82 -12.74
CA ALA A 51 16.72 -5.91 -13.93
C ALA A 51 17.75 -4.78 -13.93
N GLU A 52 19.03 -5.12 -14.05
CA GLU A 52 20.06 -4.11 -14.30
C GLU A 52 19.76 -3.39 -15.61
N PRO A 53 19.86 -2.05 -15.67
CA PRO A 53 19.71 -1.32 -16.92
C PRO A 53 20.80 -1.81 -17.88
N MET A 54 20.40 -2.27 -19.06
CA MET A 54 21.35 -2.72 -20.08
C MET A 54 22.31 -1.58 -20.42
N THR A 55 23.54 -1.64 -19.88
CA THR A 55 24.61 -0.78 -20.35
C THR A 55 24.95 -1.20 -21.77
N ALA A 56 24.80 -0.29 -22.72
CA ALA A 56 25.20 -0.50 -24.11
C ALA A 56 26.71 -0.79 -24.19
N GLY A 57 27.11 -2.05 -24.22
CA GLY A 57 28.51 -2.44 -24.39
C GLY A 57 28.86 -3.75 -23.70
N GLY A 58 28.58 -4.88 -24.36
CA GLY A 58 29.08 -6.19 -23.92
C GLY A 58 28.26 -7.34 -24.52
N ASP A 59 28.31 -7.48 -25.83
CA ASP A 59 27.85 -8.69 -26.52
C ASP A 59 28.87 -9.79 -26.33
N ASP A 60 28.69 -10.67 -25.34
CA ASP A 60 29.45 -11.90 -25.20
C ASP A 60 28.67 -13.16 -25.65
N GLY A 61 27.56 -12.99 -26.33
CA GLY A 61 26.86 -14.06 -27.07
C GLY A 61 26.27 -15.17 -26.18
N THR A 62 26.21 -15.04 -24.88
CA THR A 62 25.48 -15.96 -24.01
C THR A 62 24.18 -15.34 -23.55
N GLU A 63 23.11 -15.55 -24.31
CA GLU A 63 21.74 -15.36 -23.83
C GLU A 63 21.51 -16.32 -22.65
N ARG A 64 21.91 -15.92 -21.46
CA ARG A 64 21.27 -16.45 -20.25
C ARG A 64 19.90 -15.79 -20.24
N GLY A 65 18.86 -16.56 -20.51
CA GLY A 65 17.49 -16.08 -20.34
C GLY A 65 17.38 -15.40 -18.98
N ALA A 66 16.90 -14.15 -18.97
CA ALA A 66 16.63 -13.47 -17.71
C ALA A 66 15.74 -14.39 -16.85
N PRO A 67 15.98 -14.52 -15.53
CA PRO A 67 15.09 -15.30 -14.67
C PRO A 67 13.65 -14.84 -14.89
N ASP A 68 12.70 -15.77 -15.02
CA ASP A 68 11.27 -15.46 -15.25
C ASP A 68 10.68 -14.51 -14.18
N ALA A 69 11.35 -14.35 -13.04
CA ALA A 69 10.95 -13.48 -11.94
C ALA A 69 11.66 -12.11 -11.94
N LEU A 70 12.47 -11.77 -12.95
CA LEU A 70 13.21 -10.51 -12.97
C LEU A 70 12.28 -9.33 -13.25
N VAL A 71 12.26 -8.34 -12.35
CA VAL A 71 11.41 -7.14 -12.44
C VAL A 71 12.10 -6.08 -13.30
N ASP A 72 11.36 -5.53 -14.27
CA ASP A 72 11.80 -4.42 -15.12
C ASP A 72 10.99 -3.15 -14.82
N PRO A 73 11.48 -2.25 -13.99
CA PRO A 73 10.75 -1.04 -13.60
C PRO A 73 10.53 -0.07 -14.78
N THR A 74 11.33 -0.15 -15.86
CA THR A 74 11.14 0.73 -17.03
C THR A 74 9.85 0.45 -17.80
N ARG A 75 9.22 -0.71 -17.56
CA ARG A 75 7.93 -1.09 -18.11
C ARG A 75 6.76 -0.75 -17.20
N GLY A 76 7.02 0.00 -16.13
CA GLY A 76 6.02 0.30 -15.11
C GLY A 76 5.43 -0.98 -14.51
N PHE A 77 4.16 -0.94 -14.17
CA PHE A 77 3.45 -2.06 -13.54
C PHE A 77 3.47 -3.36 -14.38
N ALA A 78 3.47 -3.25 -15.71
CA ALA A 78 3.62 -4.39 -16.61
C ALA A 78 5.01 -5.06 -16.57
N GLY A 79 5.96 -4.43 -15.91
CA GLY A 79 7.30 -4.97 -15.67
C GLY A 79 7.42 -5.91 -14.47
N ILE A 80 6.31 -6.15 -13.74
CA ILE A 80 6.25 -7.09 -12.60
C ILE A 80 5.74 -8.45 -13.10
N PRO A 81 6.61 -9.46 -13.25
CA PRO A 81 6.21 -10.75 -13.77
C PRO A 81 5.37 -11.54 -12.74
N ASP A 82 4.47 -12.40 -13.24
CA ASP A 82 3.63 -13.25 -12.40
C ASP A 82 4.47 -14.16 -11.48
N ALA A 83 5.61 -14.67 -11.98
CA ALA A 83 6.53 -15.48 -11.19
C ALA A 83 7.07 -14.72 -9.95
N PHE A 84 7.28 -13.41 -10.03
CA PHE A 84 7.66 -12.62 -8.86
C PHE A 84 6.48 -12.40 -7.90
N VAL A 85 5.27 -12.20 -8.43
CA VAL A 85 4.06 -12.13 -7.59
C VAL A 85 3.86 -13.44 -6.82
N ASP A 86 4.07 -14.60 -7.45
CA ASP A 86 4.00 -15.89 -6.78
C ASP A 86 5.07 -16.04 -5.68
N GLN A 87 6.30 -15.58 -5.92
CA GLN A 87 7.35 -15.56 -4.88
C GLN A 87 6.96 -14.67 -3.69
N VAL A 88 6.40 -13.49 -3.95
CA VAL A 88 5.91 -12.60 -2.87
C VAL A 88 4.77 -13.26 -2.12
N ALA A 89 3.84 -13.91 -2.82
CA ALA A 89 2.73 -14.63 -2.22
C ALA A 89 3.20 -15.77 -1.29
N GLU A 90 4.23 -16.53 -1.70
CA GLU A 90 4.84 -17.56 -0.85
C GLU A 90 5.50 -16.96 0.40
N ARG A 91 6.17 -15.80 0.24
CA ARG A 91 6.83 -15.10 1.36
C ARG A 91 5.85 -14.59 2.41
N VAL A 92 4.61 -14.28 2.02
CA VAL A 92 3.58 -13.78 2.95
C VAL A 92 2.53 -14.84 3.29
N ALA A 93 2.67 -16.08 2.82
CA ALA A 93 1.69 -17.16 3.02
C ALA A 93 1.46 -17.52 4.50
N PHE A 94 2.33 -17.11 5.40
CA PHE A 94 2.18 -17.31 6.85
C PHE A 94 1.29 -16.28 7.52
N ALA A 95 0.97 -15.17 6.82
CA ALA A 95 0.23 -14.05 7.38
C ALA A 95 -1.27 -14.22 7.23
N ASP A 96 -2.01 -13.90 8.26
CA ASP A 96 -3.48 -13.90 8.28
C ASP A 96 -4.04 -12.56 7.72
N GLY A 97 -3.23 -11.51 7.72
CA GLY A 97 -3.57 -10.19 7.18
C GLY A 97 -2.34 -9.36 6.86
N ILE A 98 -2.53 -8.28 6.08
CA ILE A 98 -1.45 -7.41 5.64
C ILE A 98 -1.76 -5.97 6.02
N LEU A 99 -0.75 -5.25 6.56
CA LEU A 99 -0.77 -3.81 6.72
C LEU A 99 0.25 -3.21 5.76
N LEU A 100 -0.21 -2.41 4.78
CA LEU A 100 0.65 -1.59 3.93
C LEU A 100 0.87 -0.25 4.60
N PRO A 101 2.06 0.03 5.15
CA PRO A 101 2.33 1.25 5.90
C PRO A 101 2.56 2.47 5.01
N GLY A 102 2.54 3.66 5.61
CA GLY A 102 3.08 4.88 5.04
C GLY A 102 4.58 4.76 4.76
N GLY A 103 5.18 5.78 4.15
CA GLY A 103 6.60 5.81 3.81
C GLY A 103 6.93 6.92 2.84
N GLY A 104 8.12 6.87 2.24
CA GLY A 104 8.53 7.75 1.16
C GLY A 104 7.69 7.58 -0.11
N ASP A 105 7.94 8.42 -1.10
CA ASP A 105 7.13 8.48 -2.31
C ASP A 105 7.35 7.26 -3.21
N ILE A 106 6.34 6.92 -4.00
CA ILE A 106 6.46 5.92 -5.06
C ILE A 106 7.39 6.48 -6.15
N SER A 107 8.38 5.71 -6.57
CA SER A 107 9.31 6.11 -7.61
C SER A 107 8.58 6.39 -8.92
N PRO A 108 8.79 7.56 -9.54
CA PRO A 108 8.17 7.93 -10.83
C PRO A 108 8.47 6.96 -11.97
N VAL A 109 9.51 6.15 -11.87
CA VAL A 109 9.81 5.13 -12.88
C VAL A 109 8.65 4.14 -13.08
N TRP A 110 7.84 3.90 -12.04
CA TRP A 110 6.68 3.01 -12.09
C TRP A 110 5.46 3.65 -12.75
N THR A 111 5.34 4.97 -12.68
CA THR A 111 4.21 5.73 -13.24
C THR A 111 4.50 6.30 -14.62
N GLY A 112 5.76 6.26 -15.05
CA GLY A 112 6.22 6.84 -16.31
C GLY A 112 6.33 8.37 -16.28
N GLU A 113 6.37 8.96 -15.11
CA GLU A 113 6.39 10.40 -14.90
C GLU A 113 7.80 10.89 -14.58
N ALA A 114 8.02 12.21 -14.61
CA ALA A 114 9.30 12.78 -14.27
C ALA A 114 9.51 12.85 -12.76
N MET A 115 10.76 12.71 -12.30
CA MET A 115 11.12 12.99 -10.93
C MET A 115 10.84 14.45 -10.61
N HIS A 116 10.14 14.73 -9.51
CA HIS A 116 9.89 16.04 -8.98
C HIS A 116 10.82 16.35 -7.80
N ASP A 117 11.16 17.61 -7.58
CA ASP A 117 12.10 18.02 -6.52
C ASP A 117 11.56 17.73 -5.10
N THR A 118 10.25 17.56 -4.96
CA THR A 118 9.60 17.23 -3.69
C THR A 118 9.62 15.74 -3.34
N HIS A 119 9.99 14.87 -4.28
CA HIS A 119 10.07 13.42 -4.00
C HIS A 119 11.15 13.11 -2.96
N TYR A 120 10.85 12.25 -2.03
CA TYR A 120 11.77 11.82 -0.97
C TYR A 120 11.69 10.31 -0.71
N ASP A 121 12.80 9.75 -0.25
CA ASP A 121 12.95 8.33 0.14
C ASP A 121 12.33 7.34 -0.86
N VAL A 122 12.48 7.64 -2.18
CA VAL A 122 12.05 6.71 -3.24
C VAL A 122 12.98 5.50 -3.30
N ASP A 123 12.41 4.32 -3.40
CA ASP A 123 13.16 3.07 -3.56
C ASP A 123 12.44 2.13 -4.54
N VAL A 124 13.08 1.92 -5.70
CA VAL A 124 12.50 1.15 -6.80
C VAL A 124 12.30 -0.33 -6.46
N GLU A 125 13.18 -0.89 -5.63
CA GLU A 125 13.11 -2.29 -5.21
C GLU A 125 11.97 -2.52 -4.22
N GLN A 126 11.82 -1.62 -3.25
CA GLN A 126 10.68 -1.62 -2.34
C GLN A 126 9.35 -1.47 -3.09
N ASP A 127 9.29 -0.53 -4.05
CA ASP A 127 8.09 -0.33 -4.86
C ASP A 127 7.72 -1.60 -5.62
N ALA A 128 8.71 -2.28 -6.25
CA ALA A 128 8.48 -3.54 -6.95
C ALA A 128 7.85 -4.60 -6.05
N PHE A 129 8.40 -4.76 -4.84
CA PHE A 129 7.86 -5.67 -3.85
C PHE A 129 6.44 -5.30 -3.43
N ASP A 130 6.21 -4.01 -3.12
CA ASP A 130 4.91 -3.51 -2.66
C ASP A 130 3.84 -3.64 -3.76
N PHE A 131 4.17 -3.39 -5.04
CA PHE A 131 3.25 -3.61 -6.17
C PHE A 131 2.92 -5.10 -6.37
N ALA A 132 3.91 -5.99 -6.25
CA ALA A 132 3.65 -7.43 -6.28
C ALA A 132 2.75 -7.84 -5.10
N LEU A 133 3.00 -7.30 -3.90
CA LEU A 133 2.18 -7.54 -2.72
C LEU A 133 0.75 -7.01 -2.88
N ALA A 134 0.57 -5.85 -3.53
CA ALA A 134 -0.77 -5.32 -3.86
C ALA A 134 -1.55 -6.30 -4.74
N ARG A 135 -0.91 -6.91 -5.75
CA ARG A 135 -1.53 -7.97 -6.57
C ARG A 135 -1.91 -9.20 -5.72
N VAL A 136 -1.07 -9.61 -4.78
CA VAL A 136 -1.39 -10.71 -3.86
C VAL A 136 -2.60 -10.38 -2.99
N ILE A 137 -2.64 -9.17 -2.41
CA ILE A 137 -3.74 -8.72 -1.55
C ILE A 137 -5.07 -8.78 -2.31
N VAL A 138 -5.11 -8.19 -3.51
CA VAL A 138 -6.33 -8.11 -4.31
C VAL A 138 -6.71 -9.47 -4.90
N GLY A 139 -5.73 -10.20 -5.48
CA GLY A 139 -5.98 -11.47 -6.17
C GLY A 139 -6.38 -12.61 -5.22
N ARG A 140 -5.84 -12.63 -4.01
CA ARG A 140 -6.12 -13.67 -3.00
C ARG A 140 -7.09 -13.25 -1.91
N ALA A 141 -7.68 -12.05 -2.03
CA ALA A 141 -8.63 -11.48 -1.07
C ALA A 141 -8.10 -11.43 0.38
N VAL A 142 -6.80 -11.20 0.55
CA VAL A 142 -6.18 -11.11 1.88
C VAL A 142 -6.71 -9.86 2.61
N PRO A 143 -7.17 -9.96 3.88
CA PRO A 143 -7.55 -8.81 4.66
C PRO A 143 -6.42 -7.78 4.73
N ALA A 144 -6.69 -6.53 4.38
CA ALA A 144 -5.66 -5.50 4.38
C ALA A 144 -6.13 -4.17 4.96
N LEU A 145 -5.17 -3.46 5.58
CA LEU A 145 -5.25 -2.04 5.92
C LEU A 145 -4.09 -1.34 5.20
N ALA A 146 -4.41 -0.32 4.41
CA ALA A 146 -3.42 0.47 3.69
C ALA A 146 -3.42 1.91 4.21
N ILE A 147 -2.26 2.45 4.57
CA ILE A 147 -2.08 3.74 5.23
C ILE A 147 -1.21 4.64 4.36
N CYS A 148 -1.67 5.87 4.09
CA CYS A 148 -0.94 6.92 3.38
C CYS A 148 -0.36 6.39 2.03
N ARG A 149 0.95 6.24 1.91
CA ARG A 149 1.58 5.64 0.72
C ARG A 149 0.99 4.27 0.36
N GLY A 150 0.59 3.46 1.34
CA GLY A 150 -0.06 2.17 1.09
C GLY A 150 -1.37 2.31 0.32
N MET A 151 -2.19 3.33 0.62
CA MET A 151 -3.40 3.65 -0.16
C MET A 151 -3.04 4.12 -1.58
N GLN A 152 -2.06 5.00 -1.70
CA GLN A 152 -1.59 5.50 -3.00
C GLN A 152 -1.07 4.37 -3.88
N LEU A 153 -0.28 3.46 -3.31
CA LEU A 153 0.25 2.28 -3.99
C LEU A 153 -0.87 1.38 -4.53
N LEU A 154 -1.88 1.06 -3.71
CA LEU A 154 -3.01 0.26 -4.15
C LEU A 154 -3.79 0.95 -5.28
N ASN A 155 -3.97 2.27 -5.19
CA ASN A 155 -4.63 3.03 -6.25
C ASN A 155 -3.86 2.92 -7.58
N VAL A 156 -2.54 3.16 -7.56
CA VAL A 156 -1.68 3.06 -8.75
C VAL A 156 -1.66 1.63 -9.29
N ALA A 157 -1.55 0.63 -8.41
CA ALA A 157 -1.55 -0.79 -8.76
C ALA A 157 -2.82 -1.23 -9.52
N LEU A 158 -3.93 -0.57 -9.27
CA LEU A 158 -5.22 -0.84 -9.89
C LEU A 158 -5.57 0.12 -11.04
N GLY A 159 -4.63 0.96 -11.46
CA GLY A 159 -4.75 1.83 -12.63
C GLY A 159 -5.22 3.26 -12.34
N GLY A 160 -5.21 3.68 -11.07
CA GLY A 160 -5.37 5.07 -10.68
C GLY A 160 -4.08 5.88 -10.82
N THR A 161 -4.15 7.17 -10.56
CA THR A 161 -3.01 8.11 -10.64
C THR A 161 -2.90 8.97 -9.39
N LEU A 162 -1.78 9.68 -9.25
CA LEU A 162 -1.49 10.56 -8.12
C LEU A 162 -1.29 11.99 -8.59
N HIS A 163 -1.59 12.95 -7.72
CA HIS A 163 -0.95 14.27 -7.72
C HIS A 163 0.38 14.17 -6.98
N PHE A 164 1.46 14.56 -7.64
CA PHE A 164 2.81 14.42 -7.07
C PHE A 164 3.10 15.45 -6.00
N ASP A 165 2.45 16.58 -6.08
CA ASP A 165 2.56 17.64 -5.10
C ASP A 165 1.27 18.46 -5.08
N MET A 166 0.63 18.50 -3.91
CA MET A 166 -0.64 19.21 -3.74
C MET A 166 -0.47 20.71 -3.86
N ASP A 167 0.66 21.26 -3.39
CA ASP A 167 0.94 22.68 -3.47
C ASP A 167 1.10 23.12 -4.93
N ASP A 168 1.88 22.38 -5.72
CA ASP A 168 2.22 22.74 -7.09
C ASP A 168 1.08 22.46 -8.08
N GLU A 169 0.39 21.33 -7.95
CA GLU A 169 -0.63 20.91 -8.92
C GLU A 169 -2.03 21.40 -8.61
N LEU A 170 -2.38 21.52 -7.32
CA LEU A 170 -3.73 21.87 -6.89
C LEU A 170 -3.81 23.27 -6.28
N GLY A 171 -2.69 23.85 -5.90
CA GLY A 171 -2.67 25.09 -5.11
C GLY A 171 -3.27 24.92 -3.70
N VAL A 172 -3.29 23.69 -3.23
CA VAL A 172 -3.78 23.30 -1.90
C VAL A 172 -2.58 22.97 -1.04
N SER A 173 -2.47 23.58 0.13
CA SER A 173 -1.35 23.29 1.03
C SER A 173 -1.29 21.82 1.40
N ALA A 174 -0.08 21.26 1.32
CA ALA A 174 0.18 19.89 1.74
C ALA A 174 -0.37 19.61 3.16
N HIS A 175 -0.99 18.45 3.31
CA HIS A 175 -1.51 17.99 4.59
C HIS A 175 -0.37 17.45 5.46
N ARG A 176 0.50 18.35 5.94
CA ARG A 176 1.65 18.01 6.78
C ARG A 176 1.48 18.51 8.19
N HIS A 177 1.68 17.63 9.18
CA HIS A 177 1.55 17.95 10.62
C HIS A 177 0.20 18.58 10.97
N ARG A 178 -0.87 18.10 10.36
CA ARG A 178 -2.22 18.57 10.60
C ARG A 178 -3.05 17.48 11.25
N VAL A 179 -3.87 17.85 12.22
CA VAL A 179 -5.00 17.04 12.68
C VAL A 179 -6.26 17.77 12.25
N GLU A 180 -7.02 17.13 11.37
CA GLU A 180 -8.21 17.74 10.77
C GLU A 180 -9.42 16.81 10.84
N ASP A 181 -10.60 17.41 10.70
CA ASP A 181 -11.84 16.65 10.61
C ASP A 181 -12.01 16.16 9.17
N VAL A 182 -12.20 14.86 8.99
CA VAL A 182 -12.47 14.23 7.70
C VAL A 182 -13.89 13.70 7.70
N GLU A 183 -14.64 14.04 6.66
CA GLU A 183 -16.03 13.57 6.48
C GLU A 183 -16.04 12.17 5.83
N LEU A 184 -16.86 11.30 6.40
CA LEU A 184 -17.03 9.92 5.95
C LEU A 184 -18.38 9.73 5.28
N ASP A 185 -18.43 8.94 4.21
CA ASP A 185 -19.70 8.45 3.67
C ASP A 185 -20.38 7.56 4.72
N PRO A 186 -21.55 7.95 5.25
CA PRO A 186 -22.24 7.20 6.30
C PRO A 186 -22.61 5.76 5.90
N SER A 187 -22.68 5.48 4.60
CA SER A 187 -22.96 4.14 4.06
C SER A 187 -21.73 3.25 3.96
N SER A 188 -20.54 3.82 4.19
CA SER A 188 -19.27 3.12 4.06
C SER A 188 -19.02 2.12 5.21
N ARG A 189 -18.25 1.08 4.92
CA ARG A 189 -17.69 0.22 5.96
C ARG A 189 -16.79 1.02 6.91
N LEU A 190 -16.01 1.95 6.38
CA LEU A 190 -15.12 2.80 7.17
C LEU A 190 -15.90 3.57 8.24
N ALA A 191 -17.04 4.21 7.90
CA ALA A 191 -17.88 4.91 8.86
C ALA A 191 -18.44 3.97 9.93
N GLN A 192 -18.78 2.73 9.56
CA GLN A 192 -19.22 1.71 10.51
C GLN A 192 -18.11 1.29 11.47
N VAL A 193 -16.89 1.06 10.95
CA VAL A 193 -15.70 0.71 11.74
C VAL A 193 -15.35 1.83 12.71
N LEU A 194 -15.31 3.07 12.24
CA LEU A 194 -14.98 4.24 13.05
C LEU A 194 -16.13 4.63 14.00
N GLY A 195 -17.36 4.22 13.69
CA GLY A 195 -18.54 4.45 14.54
C GLY A 195 -19.10 5.87 14.46
N GLY A 196 -18.93 6.56 13.33
CA GLY A 196 -19.46 7.90 13.10
C GLY A 196 -19.20 8.43 11.70
N PRO A 197 -19.81 9.58 11.36
CA PRO A 197 -19.68 10.20 10.04
C PRO A 197 -18.44 11.09 9.90
N THR A 198 -17.65 11.26 10.95
CA THR A 198 -16.45 12.10 10.96
C THR A 198 -15.35 11.44 11.78
N VAL A 199 -14.11 11.71 11.44
CA VAL A 199 -12.92 11.27 12.18
C VAL A 199 -11.90 12.41 12.25
N LYS A 200 -11.14 12.48 13.35
CA LYS A 200 -9.96 13.34 13.42
C LYS A 200 -8.76 12.61 12.83
N ALA A 201 -8.34 13.06 11.66
CA ALA A 201 -7.25 12.46 10.90
C ALA A 201 -5.92 13.18 11.18
N SER A 202 -4.88 12.43 11.56
CA SER A 202 -3.51 12.95 11.60
C SER A 202 -2.89 12.82 10.21
N CYS A 203 -2.73 13.94 9.51
CA CYS A 203 -2.29 13.98 8.12
C CYS A 203 -0.81 14.37 8.02
N TYR A 204 -0.06 13.60 7.21
CA TYR A 204 1.34 13.85 6.89
C TYR A 204 1.64 13.42 5.45
N HIS A 205 1.11 14.14 4.46
CA HIS A 205 1.32 13.84 3.04
C HIS A 205 1.34 15.12 2.19
N HIS A 206 2.04 15.07 1.06
CA HIS A 206 2.04 16.10 0.03
C HIS A 206 1.53 15.57 -1.31
N GLN A 207 1.37 14.25 -1.41
CA GLN A 207 0.76 13.59 -2.54
C GLN A 207 -0.65 13.11 -2.17
N CYS A 208 -1.54 13.05 -3.15
CA CYS A 208 -2.88 12.51 -2.97
C CYS A 208 -3.38 11.83 -4.26
N LEU A 209 -4.51 11.12 -4.19
CA LEU A 209 -5.10 10.50 -5.36
C LEU A 209 -5.59 11.57 -6.35
N ARG A 210 -5.22 11.44 -7.64
CA ARG A 210 -5.77 12.22 -8.76
C ARG A 210 -6.95 11.46 -9.36
N ASP A 211 -6.67 10.38 -10.07
CA ASP A 211 -7.68 9.49 -10.59
C ASP A 211 -7.81 8.28 -9.68
N VAL A 212 -9.00 8.06 -9.18
CA VAL A 212 -9.30 6.88 -8.36
C VAL A 212 -9.45 5.66 -9.27
N ALA A 213 -8.75 4.59 -8.95
CA ALA A 213 -8.74 3.38 -9.76
C ALA A 213 -10.14 2.78 -9.93
N PRO A 214 -10.42 2.11 -11.06
CA PRO A 214 -11.66 1.39 -11.27
C PRO A 214 -11.95 0.41 -10.13
N GLY A 215 -13.19 0.38 -9.66
CA GLY A 215 -13.61 -0.49 -8.57
C GLY A 215 -13.36 0.07 -7.17
N TRP A 216 -12.65 1.17 -7.02
CA TRP A 216 -12.58 1.88 -5.76
C TRP A 216 -13.71 2.89 -5.63
N ARG A 217 -14.23 3.02 -4.42
CA ARG A 217 -15.21 4.04 -4.02
C ARG A 217 -14.55 4.99 -3.02
N VAL A 218 -14.60 6.29 -3.30
CA VAL A 218 -14.19 7.31 -2.33
C VAL A 218 -15.19 7.33 -1.19
N VAL A 219 -14.70 7.19 0.04
CA VAL A 219 -15.52 7.09 1.25
C VAL A 219 -15.16 8.13 2.31
N ALA A 220 -14.10 8.90 2.10
CA ALA A 220 -13.75 10.01 2.98
C ALA A 220 -13.09 11.14 2.21
N ARG A 221 -13.36 12.38 2.65
CA ARG A 221 -12.75 13.60 2.10
C ARG A 221 -12.45 14.60 3.21
N ALA A 222 -11.37 15.33 3.03
CA ALA A 222 -11.06 16.54 3.77
C ALA A 222 -11.90 17.73 3.27
N ASP A 223 -11.91 18.83 4.00
CA ASP A 223 -12.69 20.05 3.68
C ASP A 223 -12.33 20.67 2.33
N ASP A 224 -11.09 20.52 1.88
CA ASP A 224 -10.60 21.00 0.58
C ASP A 224 -10.93 20.07 -0.59
N GLY A 225 -11.59 18.95 -0.32
CA GLY A 225 -11.99 17.95 -1.31
C GLY A 225 -10.97 16.83 -1.53
N THR A 226 -9.80 16.87 -0.89
CA THR A 226 -8.79 15.82 -0.96
C THR A 226 -9.40 14.47 -0.56
N THR A 227 -9.11 13.43 -1.35
CA THR A 227 -9.56 12.06 -1.05
C THR A 227 -8.73 11.49 0.09
N GLU A 228 -9.38 11.24 1.22
CA GLU A 228 -8.74 10.75 2.44
C GLU A 228 -8.96 9.26 2.69
N ALA A 229 -9.95 8.64 2.08
CA ALA A 229 -10.09 7.18 2.13
C ALA A 229 -10.84 6.64 0.92
N VAL A 230 -10.51 5.40 0.58
CA VAL A 230 -11.20 4.60 -0.43
C VAL A 230 -11.46 3.19 0.09
N GLU A 231 -12.53 2.60 -0.42
CA GLU A 231 -12.88 1.18 -0.21
C GLU A 231 -12.97 0.47 -1.55
N LEU A 232 -12.51 -0.76 -1.61
CA LEU A 232 -12.74 -1.60 -2.78
C LEU A 232 -14.20 -2.03 -2.80
N ASP A 233 -14.89 -1.72 -3.90
CA ASP A 233 -16.26 -2.20 -4.11
C ASP A 233 -16.21 -3.69 -4.53
N PRO A 234 -16.68 -4.60 -3.69
CA PRO A 234 -16.60 -6.04 -3.96
C PRO A 234 -17.47 -6.49 -5.16
N THR A 235 -18.34 -5.61 -5.67
CA THR A 235 -19.25 -5.93 -6.78
C THR A 235 -18.66 -5.62 -8.15
N THR A 236 -17.47 -5.03 -8.23
CA THR A 236 -16.84 -4.62 -9.48
C THR A 236 -15.88 -5.66 -10.04
N ASP A 237 -15.82 -5.77 -11.38
CA ASP A 237 -14.88 -6.63 -12.12
C ASP A 237 -13.40 -6.17 -12.00
N ALA A 238 -13.10 -5.11 -11.26
CA ALA A 238 -11.74 -4.61 -11.04
C ALA A 238 -10.82 -5.68 -10.41
N VAL A 239 -11.38 -6.52 -9.54
CA VAL A 239 -10.69 -7.68 -8.96
C VAL A 239 -10.27 -8.68 -10.05
N ALA A 240 -11.11 -8.87 -11.08
CA ALA A 240 -10.82 -9.81 -12.17
C ALA A 240 -9.67 -9.35 -13.08
N ALA A 241 -9.42 -8.04 -13.17
CA ALA A 241 -8.33 -7.49 -13.99
C ALA A 241 -6.95 -7.61 -13.34
N SER A 242 -6.90 -7.68 -11.99
CA SER A 242 -5.66 -7.77 -11.22
C SER A 242 -5.22 -9.22 -10.91
N THR A 243 -6.09 -10.21 -11.18
CA THR A 243 -5.81 -11.63 -10.95
C THR A 243 -4.98 -12.25 -12.07
N SER A 244 -3.97 -13.03 -11.72
CA SER A 244 -3.18 -13.83 -12.67
C SER A 244 -4.03 -14.94 -13.33
N ALA A 245 -3.55 -15.50 -14.45
CA ALA A 245 -4.25 -16.59 -15.13
C ALA A 245 -4.42 -17.83 -14.22
N SER A 246 -3.41 -18.14 -13.38
CA SER A 246 -3.42 -19.27 -12.45
C SER A 246 -4.42 -19.07 -11.28
N GLU A 247 -4.59 -17.85 -10.81
CA GLU A 247 -5.56 -17.51 -9.76
C GLU A 247 -7.01 -17.58 -10.26
N ARG A 248 -7.24 -17.25 -11.54
CA ARG A 248 -8.55 -17.40 -12.19
C ARG A 248 -8.96 -18.87 -12.34
N GLU A 249 -8.01 -19.75 -12.67
CA GLU A 249 -8.26 -21.19 -12.80
C GLU A 249 -8.52 -21.87 -11.45
N SER A 250 -7.95 -21.37 -10.36
CA SER A 250 -8.14 -21.93 -9.00
C SER A 250 -9.49 -21.59 -8.35
N GLY A 251 -10.31 -20.72 -8.96
CA GLY A 251 -11.61 -20.31 -8.42
C GLY A 251 -11.53 -19.39 -7.20
N LEU A 252 -10.34 -18.89 -6.86
CA LEU A 252 -10.11 -17.96 -5.74
C LEU A 252 -10.53 -16.51 -6.10
N ALA A 253 -10.80 -16.22 -7.37
CA ALA A 253 -11.34 -14.95 -7.80
C ALA A 253 -12.82 -14.83 -7.38
N GLY A 254 -13.13 -14.18 -6.27
CA GLY A 254 -14.54 -13.94 -5.99
C GLY A 254 -14.98 -13.61 -4.57
N ALA A 255 -14.16 -13.79 -3.55
CA ALA A 255 -14.47 -13.20 -2.25
C ALA A 255 -13.83 -11.81 -2.21
N GLY A 256 -14.63 -10.74 -2.32
CA GLY A 256 -14.12 -9.38 -2.38
C GLY A 256 -13.10 -9.12 -1.28
N ALA A 257 -11.88 -8.76 -1.69
CA ALA A 257 -10.83 -8.41 -0.75
C ALA A 257 -11.35 -7.33 0.20
N SER A 258 -11.35 -7.61 1.49
CA SER A 258 -11.78 -6.64 2.49
C SER A 258 -10.61 -5.69 2.75
N ILE A 259 -10.49 -4.65 1.93
CA ILE A 259 -9.44 -3.65 2.01
C ILE A 259 -10.04 -2.35 2.54
N VAL A 260 -9.40 -1.79 3.55
CA VAL A 260 -9.62 -0.41 4.01
C VAL A 260 -8.35 0.36 3.71
N ALA A 261 -8.48 1.49 3.03
CA ALA A 261 -7.34 2.32 2.65
C ALA A 261 -7.59 3.79 3.05
N VAL A 262 -6.68 4.34 3.85
CA VAL A 262 -6.76 5.69 4.41
C VAL A 262 -5.51 6.49 4.07
N GLN A 263 -5.65 7.79 3.83
CA GLN A 263 -4.53 8.69 3.50
C GLN A 263 -3.82 9.20 4.76
N TRP A 264 -4.55 9.36 5.86
CA TRP A 264 -4.00 9.80 7.15
C TRP A 264 -3.25 8.70 7.89
N HIS A 265 -2.65 9.06 9.03
CA HIS A 265 -1.85 8.19 9.88
C HIS A 265 -2.59 7.83 11.19
N PRO A 266 -3.40 6.74 11.22
CA PRO A 266 -4.10 6.31 12.42
C PRO A 266 -3.16 5.90 13.56
N GLU A 267 -1.93 5.49 13.23
CA GLU A 267 -0.91 5.13 14.20
C GLU A 267 -0.40 6.28 15.06
N ASP A 268 -0.62 7.52 14.64
CA ASP A 268 -0.18 8.69 15.41
C ASP A 268 -1.02 8.91 16.67
N THR A 269 -2.27 8.46 16.66
CA THR A 269 -3.24 8.78 17.71
C THR A 269 -4.04 7.58 18.21
N PHE A 270 -3.70 6.35 17.82
CA PHE A 270 -4.44 5.14 18.20
C PHE A 270 -4.55 4.91 19.72
N ASP A 271 -3.59 5.42 20.49
CA ASP A 271 -3.51 5.28 21.95
C ASP A 271 -4.36 6.32 22.69
N THR A 272 -4.70 7.42 22.03
CA THR A 272 -5.50 8.51 22.58
C THR A 272 -6.88 8.64 21.94
N ASP A 273 -7.06 8.12 20.73
CA ASP A 273 -8.31 8.11 20.01
C ASP A 273 -8.76 6.68 19.67
N GLY A 274 -9.80 6.22 20.33
CA GLY A 274 -10.37 4.89 20.12
C GLY A 274 -10.93 4.66 18.72
N GLN A 275 -11.22 5.70 17.93
CA GLN A 275 -11.63 5.54 16.53
C GLN A 275 -10.44 5.03 15.71
N GLN A 276 -9.24 5.56 15.91
CA GLN A 276 -8.06 5.14 15.17
C GLN A 276 -7.67 3.69 15.49
N LEU A 277 -7.75 3.28 16.76
CA LEU A 277 -7.50 1.87 17.13
C LEU A 277 -8.49 0.90 16.48
N ARG A 278 -9.72 1.33 16.18
CA ARG A 278 -10.72 0.46 15.52
C ARG A 278 -10.30 0.04 14.12
N LEU A 279 -9.52 0.84 13.38
CA LEU A 279 -8.99 0.44 12.06
C LEU A 279 -8.08 -0.80 12.17
N PHE A 280 -7.17 -0.78 13.14
CA PHE A 280 -6.30 -1.92 13.41
C PHE A 280 -7.09 -3.12 13.95
N SER A 281 -8.08 -2.87 14.81
CA SER A 281 -8.94 -3.93 15.36
C SER A 281 -9.79 -4.59 14.26
N ASP A 282 -10.29 -3.82 13.30
CA ASP A 282 -11.02 -4.34 12.14
C ASP A 282 -10.14 -5.23 11.26
N LEU A 283 -8.88 -4.81 10.98
CA LEU A 283 -7.93 -5.64 10.27
C LEU A 283 -7.69 -6.98 11.00
N VAL A 284 -7.39 -6.92 12.30
CA VAL A 284 -7.11 -8.10 13.13
C VAL A 284 -8.32 -9.02 13.21
N GLU A 285 -9.53 -8.48 13.30
CA GLU A 285 -10.75 -9.29 13.33
C GLU A 285 -11.00 -10.00 12.01
N ARG A 286 -10.82 -9.31 10.89
CA ARG A 286 -10.91 -9.91 9.55
C ARG A 286 -9.86 -11.01 9.36
N ALA A 287 -8.63 -10.77 9.80
CA ALA A 287 -7.53 -11.74 9.75
C ALA A 287 -7.77 -13.00 10.59
N ARG A 288 -8.64 -12.96 11.61
CA ARG A 288 -9.04 -14.16 12.38
C ARG A 288 -9.94 -15.11 11.62
N HIS A 289 -10.60 -14.61 10.57
CA HIS A 289 -11.63 -15.33 9.83
C HIS A 289 -11.23 -15.60 8.37
N ALA A 290 -10.00 -15.25 7.98
CA ALA A 290 -9.43 -15.46 6.66
C ALA A 290 -8.96 -16.90 6.38
#